data_0c7195863713323b37e6cc90687194d9
#
_entry.id   0c7195863713323b37e6cc90687194d9
#
_cell.length_a   1.000
_cell.length_b   1.000
_cell.length_c   1.000
_cell.angle_alpha   90.00
_cell.angle_beta   90.00
_cell.angle_gamma   90.00
#
_symmetry.space_group_name_H-M   'P 1'
#
loop_
_entity.id
_entity.type
_entity.pdbx_description
1 polymer ?
#
loop_
_entity_poly.entity_id
_entity_poly.type
_entity_poly.pdbx_seq_one_letter_code
_entity_poly.pdbx_strand_id
1 'polypeptide(L)'
;MKQKGICMKRIIYITIACAFLSVSFAKAQVLTLKECLEEGLQNNYSLRIIHNEEQISKNNATLGNAGYLPTLDFSAGYTGNLDNIETKARATGEITKNNGVYDQTVNVGLNLNWTIFDGFNISTTYKQLKELERQGETNTRIAIEDFIAALTSEYYNFIQQKIRLKNFHYAMSLSKERLRIAEASHLVGKFSGLDYQQAKVDFNADSAQYIKQQ
;
A
#
# COMPACT_ATOMS: atom_id res chain seq x y z
N MET A 1 -53.99 24.00 18.46
CA MET A 1 -52.50 24.08 18.53
C MET A 1 -51.84 23.02 19.42
N LYS A 2 -52.53 22.14 20.11
CA LYS A 2 -51.94 21.12 21.04
C LYS A 2 -51.46 19.80 20.39
N GLN A 3 -51.90 19.44 19.18
CA GLN A 3 -51.53 18.16 18.56
C GLN A 3 -50.15 18.11 17.88
N LYS A 4 -49.57 19.26 17.44
CA LYS A 4 -48.21 19.29 16.83
C LYS A 4 -47.06 19.02 17.82
N GLY A 5 -47.26 19.34 19.11
CA GLY A 5 -46.22 19.13 20.14
C GLY A 5 -46.03 17.66 20.55
N ILE A 6 -47.08 16.83 20.42
CA ILE A 6 -47.04 15.42 20.82
C ILE A 6 -46.33 14.58 19.73
N CYS A 7 -46.54 14.94 18.46
CA CYS A 7 -45.91 14.26 17.33
C CYS A 7 -44.39 14.53 17.30
N MET A 8 -43.97 15.76 17.56
CA MET A 8 -42.56 16.15 17.60
C MET A 8 -41.79 15.49 18.75
N LYS A 9 -42.41 15.35 19.94
CA LYS A 9 -41.79 14.63 21.05
C LYS A 9 -41.63 13.13 20.77
N ARG A 10 -42.61 12.49 20.11
CA ARG A 10 -42.49 11.07 19.71
C ARG A 10 -41.40 10.84 18.68
N ILE A 11 -41.25 11.75 17.73
CA ILE A 11 -40.15 11.68 16.72
C ILE A 11 -38.76 11.82 17.40
N ILE A 12 -38.61 12.70 18.36
CA ILE A 12 -37.38 12.87 19.13
C ILE A 12 -37.05 11.63 19.95
N TYR A 13 -38.05 10.99 20.58
CA TYR A 13 -37.80 9.74 21.32
C TYR A 13 -37.41 8.57 20.40
N ILE A 14 -38.01 8.50 19.20
CA ILE A 14 -37.67 7.45 18.21
C ILE A 14 -36.25 7.68 17.65
N THR A 15 -35.84 8.92 17.38
CA THR A 15 -34.47 9.21 16.90
C THR A 15 -33.44 8.93 18.00
N ILE A 16 -33.70 9.24 19.27
CA ILE A 16 -32.83 8.90 20.39
C ILE A 16 -32.76 7.38 20.61
N ALA A 17 -33.87 6.66 20.48
CA ALA A 17 -33.91 5.21 20.58
C ALA A 17 -33.14 4.52 19.43
N CYS A 18 -33.25 5.03 18.20
CA CYS A 18 -32.45 4.57 17.06
C CYS A 18 -30.94 4.86 17.22
N ALA A 19 -30.56 6.00 17.78
CA ALA A 19 -29.18 6.33 18.06
C ALA A 19 -28.55 5.44 19.16
N PHE A 20 -29.35 4.98 20.11
CA PHE A 20 -28.89 4.02 21.14
C PHE A 20 -28.79 2.57 20.64
N LEU A 21 -29.54 2.18 19.61
CA LEU A 21 -29.43 0.83 19.00
C LEU A 21 -28.21 0.67 18.09
N SER A 22 -27.58 1.76 17.67
CA SER A 22 -26.38 1.71 16.82
C SER A 22 -25.05 1.58 17.59
N VAL A 23 -25.08 1.42 18.92
CA VAL A 23 -23.89 1.01 19.68
C VAL A 23 -23.63 -0.47 19.38
N SER A 24 -23.05 -0.73 18.23
CA SER A 24 -22.46 -2.02 17.88
C SER A 24 -21.48 -2.39 18.98
N PHE A 25 -21.73 -3.47 19.70
CA PHE A 25 -20.78 -4.08 20.60
C PHE A 25 -19.53 -4.43 19.80
N ALA A 26 -18.50 -3.58 19.84
CA ALA A 26 -17.16 -3.91 19.40
C ALA A 26 -16.67 -5.02 20.33
N LYS A 27 -16.96 -6.27 20.00
CA LYS A 27 -16.30 -7.42 20.63
C LYS A 27 -14.84 -7.30 20.26
N ALA A 28 -13.97 -7.09 21.22
CA ALA A 28 -12.53 -7.27 21.05
C ALA A 28 -12.31 -8.75 20.69
N GLN A 29 -12.23 -9.02 19.39
CA GLN A 29 -12.02 -10.36 18.88
C GLN A 29 -10.54 -10.67 19.05
N VAL A 30 -10.23 -11.76 19.76
CA VAL A 30 -8.86 -12.25 19.86
C VAL A 30 -8.52 -12.83 18.49
N LEU A 31 -7.73 -12.09 17.72
CA LEU A 31 -7.31 -12.51 16.40
C LEU A 31 -6.31 -13.65 16.55
N THR A 32 -6.61 -14.79 15.93
CA THR A 32 -5.68 -15.92 15.86
C THR A 32 -4.64 -15.68 14.78
N LEU A 33 -3.48 -16.36 14.87
CA LEU A 33 -2.45 -16.27 13.80
C LEU A 33 -3.03 -16.62 12.43
N LYS A 34 -3.90 -17.62 12.34
CA LYS A 34 -4.53 -18.04 11.10
C LYS A 34 -5.39 -16.94 10.49
N GLU A 35 -6.28 -16.34 11.29
CA GLU A 35 -7.12 -15.23 10.85
C GLU A 35 -6.30 -14.01 10.43
N CYS A 36 -5.21 -13.72 11.16
CA CYS A 36 -4.28 -12.64 10.83
C CYS A 36 -3.58 -12.87 9.48
N LEU A 37 -3.18 -14.11 9.20
CA LEU A 37 -2.57 -14.50 7.92
C LEU A 37 -3.59 -14.43 6.77
N GLU A 38 -4.81 -14.92 6.96
CA GLU A 38 -5.87 -14.89 5.95
C GLU A 38 -6.23 -13.45 5.57
N GLU A 39 -6.45 -12.60 6.56
CA GLU A 39 -6.75 -11.19 6.36
C GLU A 39 -5.58 -10.44 5.70
N GLY A 40 -4.35 -10.71 6.17
CA GLY A 40 -3.14 -10.10 5.63
C GLY A 40 -2.89 -10.48 4.16
N LEU A 41 -3.06 -11.75 3.80
CA LEU A 41 -2.88 -12.23 2.43
C LEU A 41 -3.92 -11.62 1.47
N GLN A 42 -5.16 -11.41 1.93
CA GLN A 42 -6.21 -10.84 1.09
C GLN A 42 -6.07 -9.33 0.89
N ASN A 43 -5.63 -8.60 1.93
CA ASN A 43 -5.67 -7.14 1.94
C ASN A 43 -4.29 -6.47 1.79
N ASN A 44 -3.20 -7.23 1.62
CA ASN A 44 -1.87 -6.66 1.46
C ASN A 44 -1.67 -6.07 0.07
N TYR A 45 -1.51 -4.75 0.01
CA TYR A 45 -1.27 -4.03 -1.25
C TYR A 45 0.06 -4.40 -1.92
N SER A 46 1.11 -4.70 -1.14
CA SER A 46 2.41 -5.10 -1.70
C SER A 46 2.30 -6.42 -2.44
N LEU A 47 1.59 -7.40 -1.90
CA LEU A 47 1.34 -8.68 -2.58
C LEU A 47 0.50 -8.49 -3.85
N ARG A 48 -0.48 -7.57 -3.83
CA ARG A 48 -1.27 -7.23 -5.02
C ARG A 48 -0.43 -6.59 -6.11
N ILE A 49 0.53 -5.74 -5.74
CA ILE A 49 1.47 -5.14 -6.71
C ILE A 49 2.31 -6.22 -7.38
N ILE A 50 2.94 -7.11 -6.60
CA ILE A 50 3.77 -8.20 -7.12
C ILE A 50 2.95 -9.16 -8.01
N HIS A 51 1.72 -9.48 -7.62
CA HIS A 51 0.82 -10.26 -8.46
C HIS A 51 0.48 -9.56 -9.79
N ASN A 52 0.29 -8.24 -9.78
CA ASN A 52 0.10 -7.47 -11.01
C ASN A 52 1.36 -7.47 -11.91
N GLU A 53 2.55 -7.42 -11.31
CA GLU A 53 3.83 -7.54 -12.06
C GLU A 53 3.98 -8.92 -12.70
N GLU A 54 3.57 -9.98 -12.01
CA GLU A 54 3.45 -11.32 -12.58
C GLU A 54 2.50 -11.33 -13.80
N GLN A 55 1.30 -10.73 -13.66
CA GLN A 55 0.35 -10.63 -14.76
C GLN A 55 0.91 -9.82 -15.94
N ILE A 56 1.68 -8.77 -15.70
CA ILE A 56 2.38 -8.01 -16.75
C ILE A 56 3.37 -8.91 -17.47
N SER A 57 4.19 -9.66 -16.74
CA SER A 57 5.16 -10.59 -17.32
C SER A 57 4.48 -11.68 -18.18
N LYS A 58 3.36 -12.21 -17.69
CA LYS A 58 2.53 -13.18 -18.42
C LYS A 58 1.91 -12.59 -19.68
N ASN A 59 1.36 -11.36 -19.61
CA ASN A 59 0.78 -10.67 -20.75
C ASN A 59 1.82 -10.30 -21.80
N ASN A 60 3.08 -10.11 -21.38
CA ASN A 60 4.19 -9.81 -22.30
C ASN A 60 4.72 -11.08 -22.99
N ALA A 61 4.52 -12.26 -22.46
CA ALA A 61 5.01 -13.52 -23.00
C ALA A 61 4.15 -14.04 -24.17
N THR A 62 3.93 -13.18 -25.19
CA THR A 62 3.11 -13.47 -26.37
C THR A 62 3.95 -13.58 -27.66
N LEU A 63 3.41 -14.24 -28.66
CA LEU A 63 4.03 -14.33 -29.99
C LEU A 63 4.15 -12.96 -30.65
N GLY A 64 3.18 -12.05 -30.40
CA GLY A 64 3.21 -10.69 -30.91
C GLY A 64 4.39 -9.90 -30.35
N ASN A 65 4.57 -9.92 -29.03
CA ASN A 65 5.67 -9.19 -28.38
C ASN A 65 7.06 -9.82 -28.70
N ALA A 66 7.09 -11.10 -29.02
CA ALA A 66 8.31 -11.74 -29.51
C ALA A 66 8.68 -11.36 -30.94
N GLY A 67 7.76 -10.76 -31.71
CA GLY A 67 7.99 -10.36 -33.10
C GLY A 67 7.59 -11.38 -34.16
N TYR A 68 6.86 -12.45 -33.80
CA TYR A 68 6.35 -13.41 -34.77
C TYR A 68 5.24 -12.86 -35.68
N LEU A 69 4.48 -11.89 -35.17
CA LEU A 69 3.34 -11.32 -35.88
C LEU A 69 3.73 -10.00 -36.56
N PRO A 70 3.11 -9.67 -37.71
CA PRO A 70 3.31 -8.40 -38.34
C PRO A 70 2.75 -7.25 -37.48
N THR A 71 3.37 -6.08 -37.55
CA THR A 71 2.84 -4.84 -37.01
C THR A 71 2.13 -4.08 -38.09
N LEU A 72 0.96 -3.53 -37.81
CA LEU A 72 0.18 -2.66 -38.67
C LEU A 72 0.08 -1.28 -38.05
N ASP A 73 0.75 -0.31 -38.67
CA ASP A 73 0.78 1.06 -38.19
C ASP A 73 -0.09 1.94 -39.09
N PHE A 74 -1.04 2.64 -38.47
CA PHE A 74 -1.83 3.68 -39.10
C PHE A 74 -1.21 5.05 -38.82
N SER A 75 -0.92 5.82 -39.87
CA SER A 75 -0.41 7.18 -39.75
C SER A 75 -1.35 8.15 -40.45
N ALA A 76 -1.69 9.24 -39.80
CA ALA A 76 -2.43 10.34 -40.35
C ALA A 76 -1.73 11.65 -40.00
N GLY A 77 -1.42 12.45 -40.96
CA GLY A 77 -0.77 13.75 -40.78
C GLY A 77 -1.51 14.85 -41.55
N TYR A 78 -1.62 16.02 -40.97
CA TYR A 78 -2.07 17.24 -41.61
C TYR A 78 -0.96 18.29 -41.46
N THR A 79 -0.54 18.85 -42.57
CA THR A 79 0.45 19.94 -42.61
C THR A 79 -0.14 21.11 -43.38
N GLY A 80 -0.16 22.29 -42.77
CA GLY A 80 -0.53 23.54 -43.42
C GLY A 80 0.66 24.49 -43.43
N ASN A 81 1.04 24.96 -44.61
CA ASN A 81 2.11 25.95 -44.80
C ASN A 81 1.52 27.25 -45.33
N LEU A 82 1.99 28.37 -44.82
CA LEU A 82 1.69 29.70 -45.34
C LEU A 82 2.99 30.34 -45.78
N ASP A 83 3.16 30.40 -47.09
CA ASP A 83 4.41 30.85 -47.70
C ASP A 83 4.24 32.20 -48.40
N ASN A 84 5.25 33.05 -48.28
CA ASN A 84 5.44 34.24 -49.11
C ASN A 84 6.57 33.96 -50.09
N ILE A 85 6.22 33.84 -51.39
CA ILE A 85 7.16 33.42 -52.40
C ILE A 85 7.53 34.62 -53.28
N GLU A 86 8.78 34.97 -53.30
CA GLU A 86 9.35 35.96 -54.26
C GLU A 86 10.21 35.23 -55.30
N THR A 87 9.77 35.25 -56.52
CA THR A 87 10.49 34.64 -57.68
C THR A 87 11.07 35.67 -58.55
N LYS A 88 12.39 35.67 -58.79
CA LYS A 88 13.10 36.52 -59.71
C LYS A 88 13.46 35.74 -60.96
N ALA A 89 12.87 36.14 -62.12
CA ALA A 89 13.18 35.52 -63.38
C ALA A 89 14.61 35.90 -63.84
N ARG A 90 15.43 34.87 -64.05
CA ARG A 90 16.86 35.06 -64.32
C ARG A 90 17.11 35.71 -65.72
N ALA A 91 16.20 35.51 -66.67
CA ALA A 91 16.35 36.00 -68.02
C ALA A 91 15.86 37.46 -68.19
N THR A 92 14.80 37.85 -67.49
CA THR A 92 14.16 39.15 -67.61
C THR A 92 14.37 40.07 -66.43
N GLY A 93 14.85 39.54 -65.30
CA GLY A 93 14.99 40.29 -64.07
C GLY A 93 13.65 40.60 -63.34
N GLU A 94 12.54 40.12 -63.90
CA GLU A 94 11.20 40.36 -63.34
C GLU A 94 11.00 39.68 -62.01
N ILE A 95 10.47 40.41 -61.03
CA ILE A 95 10.19 39.93 -59.69
C ILE A 95 8.70 39.74 -59.58
N THR A 96 8.29 38.45 -59.36
CA THR A 96 6.92 38.10 -59.08
C THR A 96 6.81 37.79 -57.56
N LYS A 97 5.91 38.49 -56.83
CA LYS A 97 5.65 38.31 -55.43
C LYS A 97 4.27 37.66 -55.22
N ASN A 98 4.25 36.48 -54.70
CA ASN A 98 3.04 35.78 -54.26
C ASN A 98 3.03 35.73 -52.74
N ASN A 99 2.20 36.56 -52.10
CA ASN A 99 2.07 36.59 -50.64
C ASN A 99 0.85 35.78 -50.18
N GLY A 100 1.01 35.05 -49.08
CA GLY A 100 -0.09 34.33 -48.48
C GLY A 100 -0.50 33.05 -49.23
N VAL A 101 0.44 32.40 -49.90
CA VAL A 101 0.19 31.10 -50.55
C VAL A 101 0.00 30.07 -49.41
N TYR A 102 -1.23 29.58 -49.31
CA TYR A 102 -1.56 28.56 -48.30
C TYR A 102 -1.60 27.19 -48.98
N ASP A 103 -0.71 26.30 -48.53
CA ASP A 103 -0.64 24.91 -48.98
C ASP A 103 -1.05 23.96 -47.86
N GLN A 104 -1.92 23.03 -48.18
CA GLN A 104 -2.42 22.02 -47.25
C GLN A 104 -2.11 20.63 -47.77
N THR A 105 -1.46 19.84 -46.95
CA THR A 105 -1.17 18.45 -47.28
C THR A 105 -1.78 17.54 -46.23
N VAL A 106 -2.61 16.59 -46.65
CA VAL A 106 -3.15 15.51 -45.84
C VAL A 106 -2.46 14.22 -46.26
N ASN A 107 -1.77 13.59 -45.32
CA ASN A 107 -1.11 12.31 -45.54
C ASN A 107 -1.83 11.25 -44.68
N VAL A 108 -2.29 10.18 -45.32
CA VAL A 108 -2.87 9.02 -44.66
C VAL A 108 -2.15 7.79 -45.18
N GLY A 109 -1.65 6.96 -44.28
CA GLY A 109 -0.88 5.76 -44.61
C GLY A 109 -1.17 4.59 -43.69
N LEU A 110 -1.09 3.39 -44.26
CA LEU A 110 -1.06 2.12 -43.57
C LEU A 110 0.26 1.43 -43.88
N ASN A 111 1.06 1.15 -42.83
CA ASN A 111 2.33 0.46 -42.98
C ASN A 111 2.24 -0.91 -42.33
N LEU A 112 2.50 -1.98 -43.07
CA LEU A 112 2.60 -3.35 -42.58
C LEU A 112 4.09 -3.74 -42.57
N ASN A 113 4.61 -4.02 -41.37
CA ASN A 113 5.97 -4.50 -41.16
C ASN A 113 5.95 -5.94 -40.66
N TRP A 114 6.60 -6.84 -41.37
CA TRP A 114 6.71 -8.24 -40.97
C TRP A 114 8.12 -8.76 -41.18
N THR A 115 8.74 -9.18 -40.06
CA THR A 115 10.05 -9.81 -40.10
C THR A 115 9.87 -11.32 -40.30
N ILE A 116 10.20 -11.80 -41.50
CA ILE A 116 10.04 -13.24 -41.84
C ILE A 116 11.19 -14.07 -41.27
N PHE A 117 12.39 -13.53 -41.26
CA PHE A 117 13.60 -14.19 -40.77
C PHE A 117 14.58 -13.17 -40.18
N ASP A 118 15.08 -13.44 -38.97
CA ASP A 118 16.02 -12.57 -38.24
C ASP A 118 17.19 -13.35 -37.58
N GLY A 119 17.53 -14.50 -38.13
CA GLY A 119 18.59 -15.33 -37.57
C GLY A 119 18.22 -16.01 -36.24
N PHE A 120 16.93 -16.39 -36.04
CA PHE A 120 16.35 -17.00 -34.85
C PHE A 120 16.23 -16.09 -33.61
N ASN A 121 16.46 -14.78 -33.74
CA ASN A 121 16.33 -13.84 -32.65
C ASN A 121 14.90 -13.82 -32.11
N ILE A 122 13.86 -13.77 -32.95
CA ILE A 122 12.44 -13.84 -32.56
C ILE A 122 12.15 -15.09 -31.71
N SER A 123 12.68 -16.25 -32.12
CA SER A 123 12.50 -17.52 -31.37
C SER A 123 13.16 -17.48 -29.99
N THR A 124 14.34 -16.88 -29.93
CA THR A 124 15.08 -16.71 -28.67
C THR A 124 14.39 -15.69 -27.75
N THR A 125 13.90 -14.59 -28.32
CA THR A 125 13.11 -13.59 -27.60
C THR A 125 11.83 -14.19 -26.99
N TYR A 126 11.12 -15.04 -27.72
CA TYR A 126 9.95 -15.74 -27.19
C TYR A 126 10.31 -16.63 -25.99
N LYS A 127 11.41 -17.41 -26.07
CA LYS A 127 11.90 -18.20 -24.97
C LYS A 127 12.28 -17.35 -23.76
N GLN A 128 12.95 -16.23 -24.00
CA GLN A 128 13.29 -15.27 -22.95
C GLN A 128 12.03 -14.72 -22.25
N LEU A 129 11.00 -14.32 -23.00
CA LEU A 129 9.73 -13.85 -22.44
C LEU A 129 9.04 -14.93 -21.61
N LYS A 130 9.13 -16.21 -22.02
CA LYS A 130 8.60 -17.33 -21.24
C LYS A 130 9.38 -17.56 -19.94
N GLU A 131 10.69 -17.37 -19.93
CA GLU A 131 11.47 -17.44 -18.68
C GLU A 131 11.21 -16.24 -17.76
N LEU A 132 10.96 -15.05 -18.31
CA LEU A 132 10.53 -13.88 -17.53
C LEU A 132 9.13 -14.08 -16.89
N GLU A 133 8.21 -14.76 -17.58
CA GLU A 133 6.93 -15.18 -17.01
C GLU A 133 7.14 -16.11 -15.80
N ARG A 134 7.97 -17.15 -15.92
CA ARG A 134 8.32 -18.07 -14.82
C ARG A 134 9.02 -17.36 -13.66
N GLN A 135 9.88 -16.39 -13.97
CA GLN A 135 10.51 -15.55 -12.96
C GLN A 135 9.47 -14.74 -12.20
N GLY A 136 8.48 -14.15 -12.88
CA GLY A 136 7.36 -13.45 -12.27
C GLY A 136 6.59 -14.31 -11.28
N GLU A 137 6.21 -15.55 -11.70
CA GLU A 137 5.53 -16.53 -10.84
C GLU A 137 6.38 -16.87 -9.58
N THR A 138 7.68 -17.06 -9.78
CA THR A 138 8.60 -17.39 -8.68
C THR A 138 8.74 -16.22 -7.70
N ASN A 139 8.83 -14.98 -8.19
CA ASN A 139 8.91 -13.77 -7.38
C ASN A 139 7.65 -13.58 -6.53
N THR A 140 6.46 -13.81 -7.11
CA THR A 140 5.19 -13.79 -6.39
C THR A 140 5.18 -14.80 -5.24
N ARG A 141 5.65 -16.00 -5.50
CA ARG A 141 5.75 -17.06 -4.47
C ARG A 141 6.70 -16.66 -3.34
N ILE A 142 7.89 -16.16 -3.66
CA ILE A 142 8.87 -15.68 -2.67
C ILE A 142 8.24 -14.59 -1.81
N ALA A 143 7.57 -13.60 -2.42
CA ALA A 143 6.94 -12.51 -1.69
C ALA A 143 5.84 -12.98 -0.73
N ILE A 144 5.06 -14.00 -1.11
CA ILE A 144 4.05 -14.62 -0.24
C ILE A 144 4.73 -15.33 0.94
N GLU A 145 5.78 -16.10 0.69
CA GLU A 145 6.53 -16.84 1.72
C GLU A 145 7.19 -15.86 2.72
N ASP A 146 7.83 -14.80 2.22
CA ASP A 146 8.42 -13.74 3.04
C ASP A 146 7.37 -13.00 3.88
N PHE A 147 6.22 -12.69 3.30
CA PHE A 147 5.12 -12.07 4.03
C PHE A 147 4.61 -12.96 5.16
N ILE A 148 4.42 -14.26 4.93
CA ILE A 148 3.98 -15.21 5.95
C ILE A 148 5.01 -15.29 7.08
N ALA A 149 6.30 -15.35 6.74
CA ALA A 149 7.38 -15.40 7.74
C ALA A 149 7.44 -14.12 8.58
N ALA A 150 7.38 -12.95 7.94
CA ALA A 150 7.40 -11.66 8.61
C ALA A 150 6.19 -11.48 9.53
N LEU A 151 4.98 -11.75 9.03
CA LEU A 151 3.75 -11.61 9.83
C LEU A 151 3.74 -12.58 11.02
N THR A 152 4.19 -13.81 10.82
CA THR A 152 4.31 -14.80 11.90
C THR A 152 5.28 -14.32 12.98
N SER A 153 6.42 -13.77 12.60
CA SER A 153 7.41 -13.21 13.52
C SER A 153 6.83 -12.06 14.33
N GLU A 154 6.15 -11.12 13.66
CA GLU A 154 5.52 -9.97 14.33
C GLU A 154 4.37 -10.37 15.24
N TYR A 155 3.58 -11.38 14.87
CA TYR A 155 2.51 -11.91 15.72
C TYR A 155 3.06 -12.46 17.05
N TYR A 156 4.14 -13.26 17.00
CA TYR A 156 4.76 -13.78 18.22
C TYR A 156 5.50 -12.70 19.00
N ASN A 157 6.10 -11.72 18.33
CA ASN A 157 6.67 -10.54 18.99
C ASN A 157 5.61 -9.77 19.76
N PHE A 158 4.43 -9.54 19.18
CA PHE A 158 3.31 -8.91 19.86
C PHE A 158 2.86 -9.71 21.12
N ILE A 159 2.74 -11.03 21.01
CA ILE A 159 2.41 -11.88 22.15
C ILE A 159 3.47 -11.75 23.25
N GLN A 160 4.75 -11.75 22.90
CA GLN A 160 5.85 -11.58 23.82
C GLN A 160 5.76 -10.24 24.56
N GLN A 161 5.51 -9.15 23.83
CA GLN A 161 5.35 -7.82 24.44
C GLN A 161 4.15 -7.76 25.38
N LYS A 162 3.04 -8.38 25.04
CA LYS A 162 1.86 -8.49 25.89
C LYS A 162 2.15 -9.25 27.18
N ILE A 163 2.88 -10.35 27.10
CA ILE A 163 3.30 -11.13 28.29
C ILE A 163 4.26 -10.29 29.15
N ARG A 164 5.20 -9.58 28.52
CA ARG A 164 6.16 -8.69 29.19
C ARG A 164 5.45 -7.57 29.96
N LEU A 165 4.46 -6.92 29.33
CA LEU A 165 3.62 -5.92 29.99
C LEU A 165 2.92 -6.49 31.23
N LYS A 166 2.35 -7.69 31.12
CA LYS A 166 1.71 -8.38 32.25
C LYS A 166 2.71 -8.66 33.39
N ASN A 167 3.93 -9.08 33.05
CA ASN A 167 4.97 -9.36 34.04
C ASN A 167 5.41 -8.06 34.74
N PHE A 168 5.58 -6.95 34.04
CA PHE A 168 5.89 -5.67 34.65
C PHE A 168 4.76 -5.16 35.54
N HIS A 169 3.50 -5.37 35.17
CA HIS A 169 2.37 -5.06 36.04
C HIS A 169 2.42 -5.85 37.35
N TYR A 170 2.76 -7.15 37.30
CA TYR A 170 2.91 -7.95 38.51
C TYR A 170 4.11 -7.51 39.36
N ALA A 171 5.27 -7.20 38.73
CA ALA A 171 6.43 -6.71 39.45
C ALA A 171 6.13 -5.39 40.18
N MET A 172 5.48 -4.44 39.48
CA MET A 172 5.04 -3.18 40.09
C MET A 172 4.05 -3.40 41.26
N SER A 173 3.12 -4.34 41.10
CA SER A 173 2.16 -4.64 42.18
C SER A 173 2.85 -5.23 43.40
N LEU A 174 3.84 -6.08 43.19
CA LEU A 174 4.64 -6.68 44.27
C LEU A 174 5.52 -5.65 44.99
N SER A 175 6.22 -4.81 44.25
CA SER A 175 7.05 -3.74 44.83
C SER A 175 6.22 -2.68 45.54
N LYS A 176 5.00 -2.38 45.06
CA LYS A 176 4.05 -1.53 45.78
C LYS A 176 3.68 -2.11 47.15
N GLU A 177 3.41 -3.40 47.24
CA GLU A 177 3.08 -4.06 48.50
C GLU A 177 4.28 -4.13 49.44
N ARG A 178 5.49 -4.38 48.91
CA ARG A 178 6.74 -4.30 49.68
C ARG A 178 6.97 -2.91 50.26
N LEU A 179 6.74 -1.85 49.46
CA LEU A 179 6.82 -0.46 49.93
C LEU A 179 5.82 -0.20 51.08
N ARG A 180 4.56 -0.66 50.95
CA ARG A 180 3.54 -0.53 52.00
C ARG A 180 3.96 -1.19 53.30
N ILE A 181 4.53 -2.40 53.24
CA ILE A 181 5.03 -3.14 54.40
C ILE A 181 6.24 -2.42 55.03
N ALA A 182 7.18 -1.93 54.17
CA ALA A 182 8.37 -1.23 54.65
C ALA A 182 8.00 0.09 55.34
N GLU A 183 7.03 0.83 54.80
CA GLU A 183 6.51 2.06 55.42
C GLU A 183 5.87 1.78 56.79
N ALA A 184 4.96 0.81 56.87
CA ALA A 184 4.34 0.43 58.12
C ALA A 184 5.37 -0.07 59.17
N SER A 185 6.38 -0.84 58.75
CA SER A 185 7.43 -1.36 59.64
C SER A 185 8.39 -0.25 60.10
N HIS A 186 8.66 0.74 59.28
CA HIS A 186 9.45 1.91 59.63
C HIS A 186 8.73 2.78 60.69
N LEU A 187 7.41 3.01 60.51
CA LEU A 187 6.61 3.77 61.48
C LEU A 187 6.60 3.18 62.86
N VAL A 188 6.64 1.85 62.99
CA VAL A 188 6.71 1.15 64.28
C VAL A 188 8.16 0.89 64.76
N GLY A 189 9.16 1.43 64.08
CA GLY A 189 10.58 1.34 64.46
C GLY A 189 11.25 -0.01 64.18
N LYS A 190 10.63 -0.91 63.41
CA LYS A 190 11.19 -2.22 63.05
C LYS A 190 12.17 -2.17 61.87
N PHE A 191 11.97 -1.26 60.93
CA PHE A 191 12.83 -1.08 59.75
C PHE A 191 13.60 0.22 59.83
N SER A 192 14.82 0.22 59.27
CA SER A 192 15.64 1.44 59.15
C SER A 192 15.05 2.37 58.11
N GLY A 193 15.39 3.67 58.22
CA GLY A 193 15.04 4.64 57.17
C GLY A 193 15.63 4.27 55.81
N LEU A 194 16.79 3.58 55.80
CA LEU A 194 17.41 3.08 54.57
C LEU A 194 16.55 2.03 53.88
N ASP A 195 16.03 1.06 54.61
CA ASP A 195 15.18 -0.01 54.05
C ASP A 195 13.90 0.56 53.43
N TYR A 196 13.30 1.56 54.09
CA TYR A 196 12.15 2.27 53.51
C TYR A 196 12.49 3.00 52.20
N GLN A 197 13.61 3.75 52.19
CA GLN A 197 14.03 4.48 50.97
C GLN A 197 14.37 3.51 49.83
N GLN A 198 15.00 2.37 50.13
CA GLN A 198 15.29 1.34 49.13
C GLN A 198 13.99 0.78 48.52
N ALA A 199 13.00 0.41 49.34
CA ALA A 199 11.71 -0.06 48.85
C ALA A 199 10.99 0.97 47.98
N LYS A 200 11.15 2.26 48.26
CA LYS A 200 10.59 3.36 47.46
C LYS A 200 11.29 3.48 46.11
N VAL A 201 12.61 3.35 46.05
CA VAL A 201 13.40 3.35 44.84
C VAL A 201 13.01 2.17 43.95
N ASP A 202 12.90 0.96 44.54
CA ASP A 202 12.51 -0.25 43.81
C ASP A 202 11.11 -0.12 43.18
N PHE A 203 10.12 0.38 43.95
CA PHE A 203 8.78 0.65 43.43
C PHE A 203 8.79 1.66 42.27
N ASN A 204 9.56 2.73 42.39
CA ASN A 204 9.66 3.75 41.34
C ASN A 204 10.32 3.17 40.06
N ALA A 205 11.34 2.31 40.21
CA ALA A 205 11.99 1.64 39.10
C ALA A 205 11.03 0.69 38.37
N ASP A 206 10.30 -0.15 39.09
CA ASP A 206 9.32 -1.09 38.54
C ASP A 206 8.15 -0.34 37.87
N SER A 207 7.67 0.74 38.48
CA SER A 207 6.63 1.61 37.92
C SER A 207 7.07 2.25 36.61
N ALA A 208 8.33 2.73 36.56
CA ALA A 208 8.90 3.31 35.35
C ALA A 208 9.01 2.29 34.20
N GLN A 209 9.41 1.03 34.53
CA GLN A 209 9.46 -0.05 33.54
C GLN A 209 8.07 -0.42 33.01
N TYR A 210 7.06 -0.47 33.87
CA TYR A 210 5.69 -0.73 33.45
C TYR A 210 5.16 0.38 32.53
N ILE A 211 5.33 1.64 32.88
CA ILE A 211 4.88 2.78 32.06
C ILE A 211 5.61 2.81 30.70
N LYS A 212 6.91 2.50 30.68
CA LYS A 212 7.68 2.45 29.44
C LYS A 212 7.21 1.35 28.48
N GLN A 213 6.66 0.26 29.04
CA GLN A 213 6.19 -0.88 28.26
C GLN A 213 4.74 -0.70 27.78
N GLN A 214 3.96 0.18 28.37
CA GLN A 214 2.58 0.49 27.99
C GLN A 214 2.51 1.35 26.71
#